data_c7ede6581152c8686044cd50d1569b0a
#
_entry.id   c7ede6581152c8686044cd50d1569b0a
#
_cell.length_a   1.000
_cell.length_b   1.000
_cell.length_c   1.000
_cell.angle_alpha   90.00
_cell.angle_beta   90.00
_cell.angle_gamma   90.00
#
_symmetry.space_group_name_H-M   'P 1'
#
loop_
_entity.id
_entity.type
_entity.pdbx_description
1 polymer ?
#
loop_
_entity_poly.entity_id
_entity_poly.type
_entity_poly.pdbx_seq_one_letter_code
_entity_poly.pdbx_strand_id
1 'polypeptide(L)'
;MSPSRTIFIFGIGYVGRPLGHLLASQGWHIRGTTRTPSKRAKEAKDGWQIYPFSNDQPLDDAASALAGVDAVVSTITAIGGSDPVLDAHEDVLASFTGWTGYVSATSIYPDKPQGFCYEDTPPEPATARGKARWAAEQRWQALLDAEIFRAAGIYGPGRSAFDGLRDGTARIIEREGQLFNRIHVDDICRIIVAAMQQPRPGRIVNLADEKPAPQGDVVRCAARMIGVEPPQPQSLDEANLSPMARSFYVSRRKVGSRVIKPELGVDLLYPDYESGLAAILAAETATAD
;
A
#
# COMPACT_ATOMS: atom_id res chain seq x y z
N MET A 1 -9.40 -31.45 -8.92
CA MET A 1 -8.62 -30.47 -8.16
C MET A 1 -8.24 -29.37 -9.13
N SER A 2 -8.62 -28.14 -8.90
CA SER A 2 -8.11 -27.01 -9.71
C SER A 2 -6.59 -26.97 -9.58
N PRO A 3 -5.84 -26.69 -10.66
CA PRO A 3 -4.39 -26.56 -10.56
C PRO A 3 -4.03 -25.51 -9.50
N SER A 4 -3.07 -25.83 -8.66
CA SER A 4 -2.58 -24.90 -7.64
C SER A 4 -1.92 -23.70 -8.33
N ARG A 5 -2.38 -22.47 -8.03
CA ARG A 5 -1.86 -21.23 -8.62
C ARG A 5 -0.71 -20.68 -7.79
N THR A 6 0.23 -20.04 -8.46
CA THR A 6 1.40 -19.42 -7.83
C THR A 6 1.40 -17.91 -8.06
N ILE A 7 1.61 -17.13 -7.00
CA ILE A 7 1.87 -15.70 -7.10
C ILE A 7 3.31 -15.38 -6.74
N PHE A 8 3.91 -14.43 -7.46
CA PHE A 8 5.19 -13.82 -7.10
C PHE A 8 4.99 -12.38 -6.59
N ILE A 9 5.38 -12.13 -5.33
CA ILE A 9 5.22 -10.83 -4.68
C ILE A 9 6.59 -10.15 -4.58
N PHE A 10 6.85 -9.16 -5.42
CA PHE A 10 7.99 -8.28 -5.21
C PHE A 10 7.74 -7.40 -3.99
N GLY A 11 8.46 -7.68 -2.89
CA GLY A 11 8.34 -6.98 -1.62
C GLY A 11 7.37 -7.61 -0.61
N ILE A 12 7.77 -8.68 0.08
CA ILE A 12 7.04 -9.22 1.25
C ILE A 12 7.26 -8.30 2.46
N GLY A 13 6.73 -7.07 2.32
CA GLY A 13 6.73 -6.02 3.33
C GLY A 13 5.37 -5.88 4.01
N TYR A 14 5.02 -4.64 4.35
CA TYR A 14 3.78 -4.32 5.09
C TYR A 14 2.49 -4.67 4.34
N VAL A 15 2.48 -4.54 3.01
CA VAL A 15 1.34 -4.94 2.16
C VAL A 15 1.52 -6.36 1.63
N GLY A 16 2.69 -6.68 1.10
CA GLY A 16 2.92 -7.96 0.43
C GLY A 16 2.81 -9.17 1.36
N ARG A 17 3.15 -9.01 2.64
CA ARG A 17 3.05 -10.11 3.62
C ARG A 17 1.59 -10.47 3.94
N PRO A 18 0.70 -9.54 4.34
CA PRO A 18 -0.72 -9.85 4.54
C PRO A 18 -1.40 -10.35 3.28
N LEU A 19 -1.08 -9.79 2.11
CA LEU A 19 -1.58 -10.28 0.82
C LEU A 19 -1.19 -11.74 0.58
N GLY A 20 0.07 -12.10 0.84
CA GLY A 20 0.54 -13.47 0.72
C GLY A 20 -0.19 -14.41 1.68
N HIS A 21 -0.41 -14.03 2.94
CA HIS A 21 -1.18 -14.84 3.89
C HIS A 21 -2.64 -15.04 3.43
N LEU A 22 -3.29 -13.98 2.94
CA LEU A 22 -4.64 -14.07 2.42
C LEU A 22 -4.72 -15.02 1.22
N LEU A 23 -3.78 -14.94 0.28
CA LEU A 23 -3.75 -15.81 -0.88
C LEU A 23 -3.38 -17.26 -0.53
N ALA A 24 -2.44 -17.46 0.40
CA ALA A 24 -2.10 -18.79 0.90
C ALA A 24 -3.30 -19.50 1.54
N SER A 25 -4.14 -18.76 2.30
CA SER A 25 -5.38 -19.30 2.86
C SER A 25 -6.42 -19.71 1.79
N GLN A 26 -6.27 -19.19 0.55
CA GLN A 26 -7.07 -19.54 -0.61
C GLN A 26 -6.40 -20.61 -1.51
N GLY A 27 -5.31 -21.23 -1.03
CA GLY A 27 -4.62 -22.31 -1.73
C GLY A 27 -3.61 -21.88 -2.79
N TRP A 28 -3.15 -20.61 -2.77
CA TRP A 28 -2.07 -20.16 -3.63
C TRP A 28 -0.70 -20.53 -3.04
N HIS A 29 0.23 -20.90 -3.90
CA HIS A 29 1.65 -20.95 -3.56
C HIS A 29 2.24 -19.53 -3.61
N ILE A 30 3.00 -19.19 -2.58
CA ILE A 30 3.58 -17.86 -2.44
C ILE A 30 5.08 -17.90 -2.70
N ARG A 31 5.50 -17.10 -3.69
CA ARG A 31 6.90 -16.74 -3.91
C ARG A 31 7.05 -15.24 -3.71
N GLY A 32 8.21 -14.78 -3.24
CA GLY A 32 8.40 -13.34 -3.21
C GLY A 32 9.71 -12.90 -2.58
N THR A 33 9.93 -11.60 -2.61
CA THR A 33 11.21 -10.99 -2.29
C THR A 33 11.21 -10.19 -1.00
N THR A 34 12.35 -10.14 -0.35
CA THR A 34 12.61 -9.28 0.81
C THR A 34 14.09 -8.91 0.89
N ARG A 35 14.40 -7.75 1.47
CA ARG A 35 15.79 -7.36 1.77
C ARG A 35 16.44 -8.22 2.86
N THR A 36 15.65 -8.86 3.69
CA THR A 36 16.14 -9.62 4.86
C THR A 36 15.38 -10.94 4.97
N PRO A 37 15.79 -12.00 4.23
CA PRO A 37 15.12 -13.30 4.25
C PRO A 37 14.99 -13.91 5.64
N SER A 38 15.99 -13.72 6.52
CA SER A 38 15.96 -14.23 7.89
C SER A 38 14.77 -13.74 8.72
N LYS A 39 14.24 -12.53 8.43
CA LYS A 39 13.03 -11.99 9.07
C LYS A 39 11.74 -12.65 8.56
N ARG A 40 11.82 -13.56 7.60
CA ARG A 40 10.69 -14.29 7.00
C ARG A 40 10.82 -15.81 7.22
N ALA A 41 11.56 -16.21 8.25
CA ALA A 41 11.77 -17.62 8.57
C ALA A 41 10.46 -18.38 8.86
N LYS A 42 9.45 -17.70 9.41
CA LYS A 42 8.12 -18.28 9.65
C LYS A 42 7.43 -18.60 8.31
N GLU A 43 7.33 -17.61 7.42
CA GLU A 43 6.72 -17.78 6.11
C GLU A 43 7.44 -18.86 5.29
N ALA A 44 8.77 -18.93 5.37
CA ALA A 44 9.54 -19.98 4.71
C ALA A 44 9.19 -21.38 5.26
N LYS A 45 9.00 -21.53 6.60
CA LYS A 45 8.53 -22.78 7.21
C LYS A 45 7.10 -23.12 6.80
N ASP A 46 6.26 -22.11 6.54
CA ASP A 46 4.91 -22.27 6.05
C ASP A 46 4.85 -22.56 4.51
N GLY A 47 6.01 -22.83 3.89
CA GLY A 47 6.13 -23.26 2.50
C GLY A 47 6.30 -22.12 1.47
N TRP A 48 6.50 -20.87 1.89
CA TRP A 48 6.78 -19.79 0.97
C TRP A 48 8.20 -19.86 0.43
N GLN A 49 8.37 -19.55 -0.86
CA GLN A 49 9.71 -19.41 -1.46
C GLN A 49 10.14 -17.93 -1.37
N ILE A 50 11.16 -17.68 -0.55
CA ILE A 50 11.63 -16.33 -0.23
C ILE A 50 12.98 -16.06 -0.88
N TYR A 51 13.06 -14.98 -1.65
CA TYR A 51 14.26 -14.56 -2.37
C TYR A 51 14.81 -13.24 -1.81
N PRO A 52 16.14 -13.09 -1.68
CA PRO A 52 16.73 -11.78 -1.40
C PRO A 52 16.53 -10.85 -2.59
N PHE A 53 16.20 -9.60 -2.32
CA PHE A 53 16.09 -8.55 -3.35
C PHE A 53 16.20 -7.15 -2.73
N SER A 54 17.03 -6.32 -3.33
CA SER A 54 17.15 -4.88 -3.06
C SER A 54 17.58 -4.14 -4.33
N ASN A 55 17.72 -2.82 -4.27
CA ASN A 55 18.24 -2.03 -5.40
C ASN A 55 19.65 -2.47 -5.82
N ASP A 56 20.46 -2.92 -4.85
CA ASP A 56 21.85 -3.32 -5.06
C ASP A 56 22.02 -4.84 -5.18
N GLN A 57 20.92 -5.58 -5.02
CA GLN A 57 20.92 -7.05 -5.09
C GLN A 57 19.69 -7.51 -5.87
N PRO A 58 19.79 -7.66 -7.19
CA PRO A 58 18.73 -8.24 -8.02
C PRO A 58 18.53 -9.74 -7.68
N LEU A 59 17.50 -10.37 -8.23
CA LEU A 59 17.35 -11.83 -8.18
C LEU A 59 18.50 -12.48 -8.97
N ASP A 60 19.13 -13.49 -8.40
CA ASP A 60 20.22 -14.20 -9.06
C ASP A 60 19.74 -14.92 -10.34
N ASP A 61 18.55 -15.48 -10.31
CA ASP A 61 17.89 -16.13 -11.45
C ASP A 61 16.40 -15.78 -11.45
N ALA A 62 16.08 -14.63 -12.04
CA ALA A 62 14.72 -14.14 -12.16
C ALA A 62 13.83 -15.04 -13.04
N ALA A 63 14.40 -15.63 -14.10
CA ALA A 63 13.66 -16.50 -15.00
C ALA A 63 13.19 -17.76 -14.26
N SER A 64 14.05 -18.39 -13.50
CA SER A 64 13.69 -19.56 -12.68
C SER A 64 12.70 -19.19 -11.56
N ALA A 65 12.91 -18.04 -10.90
CA ALA A 65 12.02 -17.57 -9.83
C ALA A 65 10.59 -17.29 -10.33
N LEU A 66 10.43 -16.84 -11.58
CA LEU A 66 9.14 -16.53 -12.22
C LEU A 66 8.57 -17.70 -13.04
N ALA A 67 9.30 -18.80 -13.19
CA ALA A 67 8.81 -19.97 -13.94
C ALA A 67 7.54 -20.56 -13.31
N GLY A 68 6.48 -20.74 -14.09
CA GLY A 68 5.21 -21.29 -13.63
C GLY A 68 4.44 -20.41 -12.65
N VAL A 69 4.71 -19.09 -12.63
CA VAL A 69 3.96 -18.11 -11.85
C VAL A 69 2.73 -17.67 -12.67
N ASP A 70 1.57 -17.59 -12.02
CA ASP A 70 0.30 -17.17 -12.63
C ASP A 70 0.03 -15.67 -12.44
N ALA A 71 0.60 -15.09 -11.39
CA ALA A 71 0.39 -13.68 -11.06
C ALA A 71 1.67 -13.04 -10.48
N VAL A 72 1.91 -11.79 -10.83
CA VAL A 72 2.99 -10.96 -10.28
C VAL A 72 2.41 -9.70 -9.67
N VAL A 73 2.83 -9.35 -8.45
CA VAL A 73 2.51 -8.04 -7.87
C VAL A 73 3.76 -7.39 -7.31
N SER A 74 3.95 -6.10 -7.59
CA SER A 74 5.00 -5.31 -6.96
C SER A 74 4.41 -4.37 -5.90
N THR A 75 4.90 -4.49 -4.67
CA THR A 75 4.63 -3.57 -3.57
C THR A 75 5.86 -2.71 -3.23
N ILE A 76 6.91 -2.80 -4.05
CA ILE A 76 8.15 -2.05 -3.86
C ILE A 76 7.95 -0.61 -4.36
N THR A 77 8.42 0.33 -3.55
CA THR A 77 8.32 1.76 -3.87
C THR A 77 9.35 2.17 -4.90
N ALA A 78 8.94 2.85 -5.96
CA ALA A 78 9.86 3.55 -6.84
C ALA A 78 10.65 4.63 -6.05
N ILE A 79 11.96 4.65 -6.20
CA ILE A 79 12.90 5.50 -5.45
C ILE A 79 13.80 6.24 -6.43
N GLY A 80 14.03 7.54 -6.20
CA GLY A 80 14.99 8.32 -6.99
C GLY A 80 14.64 8.47 -8.49
N GLY A 81 13.39 8.24 -8.87
CA GLY A 81 12.97 8.26 -10.28
C GLY A 81 13.01 6.90 -10.97
N SER A 82 13.33 5.84 -10.23
CA SER A 82 13.59 4.49 -10.72
C SER A 82 12.64 3.48 -10.05
N ASP A 83 12.22 2.46 -10.78
CA ASP A 83 11.52 1.28 -10.24
C ASP A 83 12.51 0.11 -10.14
N PRO A 84 12.87 -0.32 -8.92
CA PRO A 84 13.94 -1.32 -8.74
C PRO A 84 13.66 -2.66 -9.42
N VAL A 85 12.37 -3.03 -9.53
CA VAL A 85 11.99 -4.32 -10.13
C VAL A 85 12.15 -4.27 -11.65
N LEU A 86 11.63 -3.22 -12.29
CA LEU A 86 11.74 -3.06 -13.75
C LEU A 86 13.18 -2.79 -14.17
N ASP A 87 13.94 -2.03 -13.38
CA ASP A 87 15.34 -1.75 -13.70
C ASP A 87 16.20 -3.01 -13.68
N ALA A 88 15.87 -3.96 -12.80
CA ALA A 88 16.64 -5.19 -12.67
C ALA A 88 16.14 -6.33 -13.58
N HIS A 89 14.84 -6.36 -13.92
CA HIS A 89 14.21 -7.57 -14.48
C HIS A 89 13.23 -7.29 -15.62
N GLU A 90 13.31 -6.12 -16.28
CA GLU A 90 12.41 -5.76 -17.37
C GLU A 90 12.38 -6.82 -18.48
N ASP A 91 13.56 -7.30 -18.90
CA ASP A 91 13.69 -8.30 -19.97
C ASP A 91 12.96 -9.62 -19.65
N VAL A 92 13.07 -10.08 -18.40
CA VAL A 92 12.39 -11.31 -17.96
C VAL A 92 10.88 -11.08 -17.83
N LEU A 93 10.49 -9.95 -17.25
CA LEU A 93 9.09 -9.58 -17.07
C LEU A 93 8.37 -9.33 -18.40
N ALA A 94 9.04 -8.82 -19.44
CA ALA A 94 8.46 -8.60 -20.77
C ALA A 94 7.89 -9.89 -21.39
N SER A 95 8.37 -11.06 -20.99
CA SER A 95 7.85 -12.36 -21.44
C SER A 95 6.73 -12.93 -20.54
N PHE A 96 6.40 -12.26 -19.45
CA PHE A 96 5.37 -12.71 -18.52
C PHE A 96 3.96 -12.44 -19.04
N THR A 97 3.10 -13.45 -19.06
CA THR A 97 1.73 -13.37 -19.61
C THR A 97 0.62 -13.53 -18.58
N GLY A 98 0.97 -13.71 -17.30
CA GLY A 98 0.01 -13.82 -16.21
C GLY A 98 -0.53 -12.45 -15.74
N TRP A 99 -1.37 -12.47 -14.72
CA TRP A 99 -1.88 -11.22 -14.13
C TRP A 99 -0.76 -10.42 -13.49
N THR A 100 -0.79 -9.09 -13.69
CA THR A 100 0.19 -8.18 -13.10
C THR A 100 -0.45 -7.02 -12.37
N GLY A 101 0.09 -6.68 -11.18
CA GLY A 101 -0.35 -5.56 -10.38
C GLY A 101 0.82 -4.74 -9.83
N TYR A 102 0.64 -3.43 -9.76
CA TYR A 102 1.62 -2.51 -9.17
C TYR A 102 0.97 -1.62 -8.10
N VAL A 103 1.51 -1.67 -6.87
CA VAL A 103 1.04 -0.82 -5.77
C VAL A 103 1.75 0.54 -5.84
N SER A 104 1.04 1.52 -6.37
CA SER A 104 1.45 2.91 -6.49
C SER A 104 0.97 3.75 -5.30
N ALA A 105 0.85 5.04 -5.47
CA ALA A 105 0.39 5.96 -4.42
C ALA A 105 -0.44 7.11 -4.98
N THR A 106 -1.37 7.63 -4.18
CA THR A 106 -2.19 8.81 -4.52
C THR A 106 -1.39 10.11 -4.64
N SER A 107 -0.09 10.10 -4.34
CA SER A 107 0.81 11.26 -4.49
C SER A 107 1.01 11.70 -5.94
N ILE A 108 0.53 10.94 -6.90
CA ILE A 108 0.57 11.27 -8.33
C ILE A 108 -0.49 12.32 -8.73
N TYR A 109 -1.53 12.46 -7.92
CA TYR A 109 -2.62 13.39 -8.21
C TYR A 109 -2.27 14.84 -7.90
N PRO A 110 -2.91 15.81 -8.60
CA PRO A 110 -2.72 17.25 -8.36
C PRO A 110 -3.15 17.66 -6.95
N ASP A 111 -2.74 18.88 -6.57
CA ASP A 111 -3.39 19.62 -5.49
C ASP A 111 -4.84 19.95 -5.92
N LYS A 112 -5.82 19.46 -5.16
CA LYS A 112 -7.23 19.65 -5.46
C LYS A 112 -8.01 19.89 -4.17
N PRO A 113 -8.00 21.13 -3.67
CA PRO A 113 -8.66 21.47 -2.40
C PRO A 113 -10.17 21.24 -2.43
N GLN A 114 -10.79 21.35 -3.60
CA GLN A 114 -12.22 21.14 -3.80
C GLN A 114 -12.50 19.90 -4.63
N GLY A 115 -13.53 19.13 -4.22
CA GLY A 115 -13.91 17.88 -4.87
C GLY A 115 -12.95 16.73 -4.58
N PHE A 116 -13.09 15.66 -5.33
CA PHE A 116 -12.31 14.43 -5.20
C PHE A 116 -11.46 14.18 -6.45
N CYS A 117 -10.32 13.54 -6.26
CA CYS A 117 -9.59 12.86 -7.32
C CYS A 117 -10.12 11.41 -7.41
N TYR A 118 -10.53 11.00 -8.59
CA TYR A 118 -10.92 9.62 -8.90
C TYR A 118 -9.90 9.00 -9.87
N GLU A 119 -10.12 7.77 -10.26
CA GLU A 119 -9.21 7.02 -11.14
C GLU A 119 -8.97 7.70 -12.50
N ASP A 120 -9.96 8.42 -13.01
CA ASP A 120 -9.95 9.20 -14.27
C ASP A 120 -9.29 10.59 -14.14
N THR A 121 -8.95 11.03 -12.92
CA THR A 121 -8.27 12.31 -12.72
C THR A 121 -6.85 12.27 -13.30
N PRO A 122 -6.49 13.18 -14.22
CA PRO A 122 -5.16 13.21 -14.78
C PRO A 122 -4.06 13.36 -13.72
N PRO A 123 -2.99 12.56 -13.78
CA PRO A 123 -1.85 12.70 -12.88
C PRO A 123 -1.12 14.04 -13.09
N GLU A 124 -0.82 14.70 -11.98
CA GLU A 124 -0.02 15.94 -11.94
C GLU A 124 0.81 15.97 -10.66
N PRO A 125 1.87 15.13 -10.58
CA PRO A 125 2.63 14.97 -9.35
C PRO A 125 3.48 16.21 -9.03
N ALA A 126 3.21 16.84 -7.89
CA ALA A 126 3.93 18.03 -7.41
C ALA A 126 5.29 17.70 -6.76
N THR A 127 5.53 16.45 -6.34
CA THR A 127 6.73 16.05 -5.59
C THR A 127 7.60 15.10 -6.42
N ALA A 128 8.92 15.08 -6.15
CA ALA A 128 9.83 14.13 -6.79
C ALA A 128 9.39 12.67 -6.60
N ARG A 129 8.89 12.33 -5.40
CA ARG A 129 8.33 11.02 -5.10
C ARG A 129 7.08 10.71 -5.94
N GLY A 130 6.18 11.67 -6.09
CA GLY A 130 5.00 11.51 -6.95
C GLY A 130 5.39 11.31 -8.42
N LYS A 131 6.37 12.07 -8.92
CA LYS A 131 6.90 11.92 -10.29
C LYS A 131 7.51 10.54 -10.51
N ALA A 132 8.31 10.04 -9.55
CA ALA A 132 8.88 8.70 -9.63
C ALA A 132 7.80 7.61 -9.67
N ARG A 133 6.75 7.74 -8.84
CA ARG A 133 5.60 6.83 -8.86
C ARG A 133 4.86 6.85 -10.19
N TRP A 134 4.61 8.04 -10.73
CA TRP A 134 3.94 8.16 -12.02
C TRP A 134 4.76 7.55 -13.16
N ALA A 135 6.06 7.79 -13.20
CA ALA A 135 6.94 7.15 -14.17
C ALA A 135 6.93 5.63 -14.07
N ALA A 136 6.93 5.08 -12.85
CA ALA A 136 6.83 3.63 -12.64
C ALA A 136 5.48 3.08 -13.11
N GLU A 137 4.34 3.74 -12.80
CA GLU A 137 3.01 3.32 -13.31
C GLU A 137 3.02 3.18 -14.84
N GLN A 138 3.55 4.20 -15.54
CA GLN A 138 3.62 4.18 -17.00
C GLN A 138 4.46 3.02 -17.52
N ARG A 139 5.60 2.71 -16.91
CA ARG A 139 6.46 1.58 -17.29
C ARG A 139 5.75 0.24 -17.06
N TRP A 140 5.13 0.03 -15.89
CA TRP A 140 4.40 -1.19 -15.59
C TRP A 140 3.22 -1.41 -16.55
N GLN A 141 2.49 -0.35 -16.89
CA GLN A 141 1.39 -0.43 -17.86
C GLN A 141 1.91 -0.68 -19.29
N ALA A 142 2.95 0.02 -19.72
CA ALA A 142 3.47 -0.15 -21.07
C ALA A 142 4.10 -1.53 -21.31
N LEU A 143 4.72 -2.12 -20.28
CA LEU A 143 5.39 -3.42 -20.39
C LEU A 143 4.43 -4.61 -20.24
N LEU A 144 3.47 -4.51 -19.32
CA LEU A 144 2.69 -5.67 -18.83
C LEU A 144 1.18 -5.42 -18.76
N ASP A 145 0.68 -4.28 -19.25
CA ASP A 145 -0.71 -3.88 -19.05
C ASP A 145 -1.15 -3.98 -17.57
N ALA A 146 -0.23 -3.72 -16.63
CA ALA A 146 -0.42 -3.95 -15.22
C ALA A 146 -1.61 -3.16 -14.64
N GLU A 147 -2.35 -3.77 -13.73
CA GLU A 147 -3.35 -3.08 -12.94
C GLU A 147 -2.65 -2.23 -11.86
N ILE A 148 -3.04 -0.97 -11.74
CA ILE A 148 -2.41 0.02 -10.87
C ILE A 148 -3.25 0.29 -9.64
N PHE A 149 -2.66 0.09 -8.46
CA PHE A 149 -3.30 0.30 -7.17
C PHE A 149 -2.72 1.54 -6.49
N ARG A 150 -3.40 2.69 -6.60
CA ARG A 150 -2.95 3.99 -6.07
C ARG A 150 -3.32 4.12 -4.60
N ALA A 151 -2.42 3.70 -3.71
CA ALA A 151 -2.66 3.67 -2.29
C ALA A 151 -2.58 5.05 -1.63
N ALA A 152 -3.56 5.36 -0.80
CA ALA A 152 -3.55 6.44 0.17
C ALA A 152 -2.61 6.13 1.35
N GLY A 153 -2.71 6.83 2.46
CA GLY A 153 -1.94 6.54 3.67
C GLY A 153 -2.30 5.18 4.25
N ILE A 154 -1.42 4.19 4.06
CA ILE A 154 -1.66 2.81 4.51
C ILE A 154 -1.49 2.73 6.02
N TYR A 155 -2.48 2.18 6.71
CA TYR A 155 -2.44 1.90 8.14
C TYR A 155 -2.95 0.48 8.46
N GLY A 156 -2.78 0.06 9.72
CA GLY A 156 -3.18 -1.25 10.21
C GLY A 156 -2.33 -1.68 11.41
N PRO A 157 -2.31 -2.96 11.80
CA PRO A 157 -1.52 -3.46 12.92
C PRO A 157 -0.03 -3.12 12.81
N GLY A 158 0.56 -2.55 13.87
CA GLY A 158 1.96 -2.12 13.93
C GLY A 158 2.30 -0.89 13.06
N ARG A 159 1.27 -0.22 12.51
CA ARG A 159 1.39 1.02 11.74
C ARG A 159 0.12 1.85 11.88
N SER A 160 -0.18 2.25 13.08
CA SER A 160 -1.39 3.01 13.44
C SER A 160 -1.05 4.23 14.30
N ALA A 161 -2.04 5.03 14.63
CA ALA A 161 -1.87 6.12 15.57
C ALA A 161 -1.56 5.62 17.01
N PHE A 162 -1.94 4.39 17.35
CA PHE A 162 -1.63 3.78 18.66
C PHE A 162 -0.12 3.62 18.86
N ASP A 163 0.61 3.20 17.82
CA ASP A 163 2.04 2.97 17.90
C ASP A 163 2.76 4.27 18.31
N GLY A 164 2.45 5.37 17.61
CA GLY A 164 3.04 6.68 17.93
C GLY A 164 2.62 7.25 19.29
N LEU A 165 1.40 6.95 19.77
CA LEU A 165 0.96 7.36 21.12
C LEU A 165 1.71 6.59 22.20
N ARG A 166 1.94 5.29 22.02
CA ARG A 166 2.62 4.43 23.00
C ARG A 166 4.12 4.73 23.10
N ASP A 167 4.76 5.02 21.98
CA ASP A 167 6.20 5.35 21.95
C ASP A 167 6.49 6.85 22.12
N GLY A 168 5.46 7.69 22.34
CA GLY A 168 5.60 9.12 22.57
C GLY A 168 6.01 9.94 21.34
N THR A 169 5.92 9.38 20.14
CA THR A 169 6.26 10.07 18.89
C THR A 169 5.05 10.65 18.17
N ALA A 170 3.83 10.38 18.64
CA ALA A 170 2.62 10.96 18.08
C ALA A 170 2.64 12.49 18.15
N ARG A 171 2.21 13.16 17.10
CA ARG A 171 2.07 14.61 17.01
C ARG A 171 0.72 14.96 16.42
N ILE A 172 0.16 16.09 16.84
CA ILE A 172 -1.00 16.70 16.19
C ILE A 172 -0.51 17.95 15.49
N ILE A 173 -0.54 17.95 14.16
CA ILE A 173 -0.12 19.07 13.34
C ILE A 173 -1.36 19.65 12.67
N GLU A 174 -1.69 20.88 13.00
CA GLU A 174 -2.86 21.56 12.47
C GLU A 174 -2.49 22.42 11.26
N ARG A 175 -3.25 22.24 10.21
CA ARG A 175 -3.24 23.06 9.00
C ARG A 175 -4.67 23.14 8.47
N GLU A 176 -5.19 24.34 8.36
CA GLU A 176 -6.54 24.58 7.90
C GLU A 176 -6.81 23.93 6.53
N GLY A 177 -7.92 23.20 6.42
CA GLY A 177 -8.34 22.51 5.20
C GLY A 177 -7.48 21.31 4.79
N GLN A 178 -6.51 20.90 5.62
CA GLN A 178 -5.68 19.72 5.34
C GLN A 178 -6.41 18.44 5.74
N LEU A 179 -6.67 17.59 4.76
CA LEU A 179 -7.20 16.24 4.94
C LEU A 179 -6.20 15.21 4.42
N PHE A 180 -6.18 14.07 5.07
CA PHE A 180 -5.40 12.91 4.65
C PHE A 180 -6.34 11.75 4.33
N ASN A 181 -6.13 11.15 3.18
CA ASN A 181 -6.79 9.91 2.78
C ASN A 181 -6.03 8.73 3.35
N ARG A 182 -6.74 7.67 3.73
CA ARG A 182 -6.19 6.46 4.32
C ARG A 182 -6.78 5.23 3.67
N ILE A 183 -6.19 4.09 3.96
CA ILE A 183 -6.72 2.78 3.63
C ILE A 183 -6.13 1.74 4.59
N HIS A 184 -6.95 0.85 5.10
CA HIS A 184 -6.46 -0.25 5.93
C HIS A 184 -5.78 -1.32 5.07
N VAL A 185 -4.71 -1.92 5.60
CA VAL A 185 -3.92 -2.91 4.85
C VAL A 185 -4.74 -4.14 4.44
N ASP A 186 -5.69 -4.58 5.25
CA ASP A 186 -6.55 -5.73 4.92
C ASP A 186 -7.49 -5.41 3.75
N ASP A 187 -8.02 -4.20 3.67
CA ASP A 187 -8.82 -3.76 2.53
C ASP A 187 -8.00 -3.69 1.26
N ILE A 188 -6.74 -3.24 1.33
CA ILE A 188 -5.81 -3.31 0.19
C ILE A 188 -5.71 -4.76 -0.32
N CYS A 189 -5.47 -5.71 0.57
CA CYS A 189 -5.31 -7.12 0.21
C CYS A 189 -6.59 -7.68 -0.45
N ARG A 190 -7.76 -7.38 0.11
CA ARG A 190 -9.05 -7.82 -0.44
C ARG A 190 -9.34 -7.23 -1.81
N ILE A 191 -9.04 -5.96 -2.01
CA ILE A 191 -9.22 -5.28 -3.30
C ILE A 191 -8.29 -5.86 -4.36
N ILE A 192 -7.01 -6.11 -4.03
CA ILE A 192 -6.07 -6.75 -4.96
C ILE A 192 -6.56 -8.16 -5.33
N VAL A 193 -7.02 -8.96 -4.36
CA VAL A 193 -7.57 -10.31 -4.63
C VAL A 193 -8.81 -10.24 -5.51
N ALA A 194 -9.72 -9.30 -5.28
CA ALA A 194 -10.90 -9.10 -6.12
C ALA A 194 -10.52 -8.70 -7.56
N ALA A 195 -9.51 -7.85 -7.71
CA ALA A 195 -8.97 -7.48 -9.02
C ALA A 195 -8.36 -8.68 -9.77
N MET A 196 -7.59 -9.53 -9.07
CA MET A 196 -7.05 -10.78 -9.62
C MET A 196 -8.14 -11.76 -10.07
N GLN A 197 -9.29 -11.79 -9.39
CA GLN A 197 -10.43 -12.63 -9.74
C GLN A 197 -11.23 -12.09 -10.94
N GLN A 198 -11.12 -10.80 -11.21
CA GLN A 198 -11.79 -10.08 -12.29
C GLN A 198 -10.75 -9.27 -13.08
N PRO A 199 -9.76 -9.92 -13.73
CA PRO A 199 -8.64 -9.24 -14.36
C PRO A 199 -9.11 -8.27 -15.45
N ARG A 200 -8.56 -7.07 -15.45
CA ARG A 200 -8.78 -6.05 -16.47
C ARG A 200 -7.48 -5.30 -16.75
N PRO A 201 -6.80 -5.60 -17.86
CA PRO A 201 -5.53 -4.99 -18.22
C PRO A 201 -5.57 -3.45 -18.15
N GLY A 202 -4.56 -2.87 -17.53
CA GLY A 202 -4.42 -1.41 -17.40
C GLY A 202 -5.41 -0.74 -16.44
N ARG A 203 -6.25 -1.49 -15.70
CA ARG A 203 -7.18 -0.91 -14.73
C ARG A 203 -6.43 -0.12 -13.65
N ILE A 204 -6.99 1.04 -13.31
CA ILE A 204 -6.53 1.86 -12.19
C ILE A 204 -7.53 1.71 -11.05
N VAL A 205 -7.04 1.56 -9.82
CA VAL A 205 -7.85 1.47 -8.60
C VAL A 205 -7.28 2.42 -7.55
N ASN A 206 -8.08 3.36 -7.08
CA ASN A 206 -7.72 4.18 -5.93
C ASN A 206 -7.99 3.41 -4.64
N LEU A 207 -6.95 3.12 -3.88
CA LEU A 207 -7.05 2.50 -2.57
C LEU A 207 -7.19 3.60 -1.51
N ALA A 208 -8.42 4.00 -1.24
CA ALA A 208 -8.76 4.99 -0.23
C ALA A 208 -10.05 4.60 0.49
N ASP A 209 -10.10 4.88 1.80
CA ASP A 209 -11.33 4.78 2.59
C ASP A 209 -12.30 5.92 2.24
N GLU A 210 -13.49 5.90 2.83
CA GLU A 210 -14.58 6.82 2.50
C GLU A 210 -14.51 8.14 3.30
N LYS A 211 -13.59 8.24 4.29
CA LYS A 211 -13.53 9.36 5.24
C LYS A 211 -12.14 10.02 5.33
N PRO A 212 -11.77 10.86 4.35
CA PRO A 212 -10.61 11.73 4.51
C PRO A 212 -10.74 12.60 5.76
N ALA A 213 -9.71 12.63 6.61
CA ALA A 213 -9.75 13.34 7.90
C ALA A 213 -8.43 14.05 8.21
N PRO A 214 -8.46 15.12 9.03
CA PRO A 214 -7.26 15.69 9.60
C PRO A 214 -6.46 14.64 10.37
N GLN A 215 -5.14 14.77 10.34
CA GLN A 215 -4.27 13.84 11.08
C GLN A 215 -4.51 13.94 12.59
N GLY A 216 -4.77 15.13 13.10
CA GLY A 216 -5.06 15.37 14.52
C GLY A 216 -6.30 14.64 15.01
N ASP A 217 -7.35 14.54 14.19
CA ASP A 217 -8.59 13.84 14.59
C ASP A 217 -8.36 12.33 14.78
N VAL A 218 -7.53 11.74 13.92
CA VAL A 218 -7.15 10.32 14.04
C VAL A 218 -6.35 10.07 15.32
N VAL A 219 -5.40 10.96 15.65
CA VAL A 219 -4.61 10.85 16.89
C VAL A 219 -5.49 11.05 18.13
N ARG A 220 -6.39 12.04 18.11
CA ARG A 220 -7.34 12.26 19.22
C ARG A 220 -8.29 11.08 19.41
N CYS A 221 -8.76 10.49 18.30
CA CYS A 221 -9.59 9.29 18.34
C CYS A 221 -8.84 8.11 18.95
N ALA A 222 -7.63 7.84 18.50
CA ALA A 222 -6.80 6.76 19.04
C ALA A 222 -6.46 6.98 20.53
N ALA A 223 -6.11 8.20 20.92
CA ALA A 223 -5.81 8.54 22.31
C ALA A 223 -7.01 8.26 23.23
N ARG A 224 -8.21 8.66 22.80
CA ARG A 224 -9.46 8.37 23.53
C ARG A 224 -9.72 6.86 23.68
N MET A 225 -9.46 6.08 22.62
CA MET A 225 -9.68 4.63 22.62
C MET A 225 -8.79 3.90 23.64
N ILE A 226 -7.55 4.39 23.85
CA ILE A 226 -6.61 3.78 24.82
C ILE A 226 -6.52 4.53 26.15
N GLY A 227 -7.36 5.55 26.37
CA GLY A 227 -7.46 6.27 27.65
C GLY A 227 -6.24 7.14 27.97
N VAL A 228 -5.55 7.70 26.97
CA VAL A 228 -4.41 8.60 27.17
C VAL A 228 -4.71 10.02 26.68
N GLU A 229 -4.01 11.01 27.25
CA GLU A 229 -4.12 12.38 26.77
C GLU A 229 -3.47 12.53 25.38
N PRO A 230 -4.14 13.17 24.41
CA PRO A 230 -3.54 13.43 23.11
C PRO A 230 -2.43 14.48 23.22
N PRO A 231 -1.42 14.43 22.33
CA PRO A 231 -0.40 15.47 22.25
C PRO A 231 -1.01 16.85 22.01
N GLN A 232 -0.34 17.89 22.51
CA GLN A 232 -0.76 19.27 22.23
C GLN A 232 -0.65 19.57 20.72
N PRO A 233 -1.63 20.27 20.15
CA PRO A 233 -1.58 20.68 18.74
C PRO A 233 -0.40 21.64 18.50
N GLN A 234 0.21 21.49 17.33
CA GLN A 234 1.32 22.32 16.86
C GLN A 234 1.00 22.82 15.44
N SER A 235 1.42 24.01 15.11
CA SER A 235 1.41 24.50 13.74
C SER A 235 2.46 23.72 12.88
N LEU A 236 2.35 23.80 11.58
CA LEU A 236 3.30 23.18 10.65
C LEU A 236 4.73 23.69 10.83
N ASP A 237 4.90 24.95 11.26
CA ASP A 237 6.20 25.56 11.45
C ASP A 237 6.83 25.18 12.81
N GLU A 238 6.05 25.10 13.87
CA GLU A 238 6.49 24.66 15.20
C GLU A 238 6.88 23.18 15.22
N ALA A 239 6.25 22.36 14.37
CA ALA A 239 6.43 20.92 14.38
C ALA A 239 7.83 20.46 13.94
N ASN A 240 8.68 21.34 13.39
CA ASN A 240 10.05 21.08 12.95
C ASN A 240 10.19 19.75 12.18
N LEU A 241 9.36 19.58 11.15
CA LEU A 241 9.28 18.35 10.37
C LEU A 241 10.49 18.18 9.45
N SER A 242 10.92 16.94 9.26
CA SER A 242 11.86 16.62 8.17
C SER A 242 11.28 17.04 6.82
N PRO A 243 12.12 17.33 5.80
CA PRO A 243 11.64 17.68 4.45
C PRO A 243 10.65 16.65 3.87
N MET A 244 10.88 15.37 4.15
CA MET A 244 9.97 14.29 3.74
C MET A 244 8.61 14.41 4.45
N ALA A 245 8.58 14.56 5.76
CA ALA A 245 7.33 14.69 6.51
C ALA A 245 6.57 15.96 6.11
N ARG A 246 7.27 17.10 5.91
CA ARG A 246 6.68 18.35 5.43
C ARG A 246 6.05 18.20 4.04
N SER A 247 6.61 17.35 3.16
CA SER A 247 6.07 17.12 1.82
C SER A 247 4.64 16.53 1.80
N PHE A 248 4.21 15.87 2.87
CA PHE A 248 2.82 15.37 2.98
C PHE A 248 1.80 16.50 3.18
N TYR A 249 2.25 17.67 3.62
CA TYR A 249 1.41 18.85 3.83
C TYR A 249 1.41 19.81 2.63
N VAL A 250 2.16 19.52 1.57
CA VAL A 250 2.26 20.40 0.39
C VAL A 250 0.95 20.48 -0.37
N SER A 251 0.24 19.36 -0.50
CA SER A 251 -0.99 19.31 -1.29
C SER A 251 -2.21 18.88 -0.47
N ARG A 252 -3.34 19.47 -0.83
CA ARG A 252 -4.67 19.19 -0.26
C ARG A 252 -5.50 18.49 -1.32
N ARG A 253 -5.75 17.21 -1.13
CA ARG A 253 -6.57 16.43 -2.04
C ARG A 253 -7.42 15.43 -1.26
N LYS A 254 -8.62 15.21 -1.74
CA LYS A 254 -9.46 14.09 -1.35
C LYS A 254 -9.44 13.08 -2.48
N VAL A 255 -9.27 11.82 -2.15
CA VAL A 255 -9.24 10.72 -3.12
C VAL A 255 -10.40 9.79 -2.80
N GLY A 256 -11.16 9.44 -3.82
CA GLY A 256 -12.21 8.44 -3.75
C GLY A 256 -12.03 7.39 -4.83
N SER A 257 -12.76 6.29 -4.74
CA SER A 257 -12.77 5.26 -5.76
C SER A 257 -14.15 5.10 -6.38
N ARG A 258 -14.17 4.96 -7.71
CA ARG A 258 -15.34 4.55 -8.50
C ARG A 258 -15.20 3.11 -9.01
N VAL A 259 -14.18 2.40 -8.54
CA VAL A 259 -13.83 1.05 -8.98
C VAL A 259 -14.06 0.02 -7.88
N ILE A 260 -13.69 0.32 -6.63
CA ILE A 260 -13.74 -0.66 -5.52
C ILE A 260 -15.14 -1.27 -5.40
N LYS A 261 -16.16 -0.48 -5.13
CA LYS A 261 -17.53 -1.00 -4.96
C LYS A 261 -18.24 -1.22 -6.30
N PRO A 262 -18.26 -0.23 -7.23
CA PRO A 262 -19.04 -0.36 -8.47
C PRO A 262 -18.54 -1.44 -9.43
N GLU A 263 -17.23 -1.66 -9.53
CA GLU A 263 -16.68 -2.62 -10.49
C GLU A 263 -16.22 -3.92 -9.82
N LEU A 264 -15.51 -3.83 -8.69
CA LEU A 264 -14.97 -5.00 -8.01
C LEU A 264 -15.94 -5.62 -6.99
N GLY A 265 -17.03 -4.93 -6.66
CA GLY A 265 -18.03 -5.42 -5.70
C GLY A 265 -17.52 -5.54 -4.26
N VAL A 266 -16.42 -4.86 -3.94
CA VAL A 266 -15.80 -4.93 -2.61
C VAL A 266 -16.41 -3.86 -1.70
N ASP A 267 -17.01 -4.29 -0.59
CA ASP A 267 -17.28 -3.43 0.54
C ASP A 267 -16.05 -3.38 1.44
N LEU A 268 -15.62 -2.17 1.83
CA LEU A 268 -14.50 -2.00 2.74
C LEU A 268 -14.87 -2.60 4.11
N LEU A 269 -13.95 -3.32 4.72
CA LEU A 269 -14.07 -3.75 6.12
C LEU A 269 -13.99 -2.55 7.05
N TYR A 270 -13.16 -1.58 6.66
CA TYR A 270 -12.87 -0.38 7.44
C TYR A 270 -13.10 0.86 6.57
N PRO A 271 -14.40 1.30 6.42
CA PRO A 271 -14.75 2.45 5.57
C PRO A 271 -14.25 3.79 6.13
N ASP A 272 -13.80 3.81 7.37
CA ASP A 272 -13.23 4.96 8.05
C ASP A 272 -12.13 4.56 9.04
N TYR A 273 -11.37 5.56 9.51
CA TYR A 273 -10.28 5.32 10.45
C TYR A 273 -10.77 4.92 11.84
N GLU A 274 -12.00 5.27 12.25
CA GLU A 274 -12.59 4.89 13.53
C GLU A 274 -12.79 3.38 13.58
N SER A 275 -13.42 2.81 12.57
CA SER A 275 -13.68 1.37 12.46
C SER A 275 -12.35 0.58 12.35
N GLY A 276 -11.39 1.09 11.58
CA GLY A 276 -10.08 0.46 11.45
C GLY A 276 -9.26 0.49 12.76
N LEU A 277 -9.25 1.62 13.47
CA LEU A 277 -8.60 1.71 14.79
C LEU A 277 -9.27 0.78 15.81
N ALA A 278 -10.61 0.73 15.85
CA ALA A 278 -11.32 -0.17 16.75
C ALA A 278 -10.95 -1.64 16.52
N ALA A 279 -10.86 -2.06 15.26
CA ALA A 279 -10.46 -3.42 14.90
C ALA A 279 -9.00 -3.73 15.30
N ILE A 280 -8.08 -2.80 15.10
CA ILE A 280 -6.67 -2.96 15.51
C ILE A 280 -6.60 -3.16 17.02
N LEU A 281 -7.27 -2.32 17.79
CA LEU A 281 -7.26 -2.42 19.26
C LEU A 281 -7.88 -3.74 19.75
N ALA A 282 -8.99 -4.18 19.15
CA ALA A 282 -9.63 -5.44 19.48
C ALA A 282 -8.72 -6.65 19.21
N ALA A 283 -7.98 -6.63 18.08
CA ALA A 283 -7.03 -7.70 17.74
C ALA A 283 -5.83 -7.75 18.70
N GLU A 284 -5.35 -6.59 19.16
CA GLU A 284 -4.25 -6.50 20.14
C GLU A 284 -4.67 -7.06 21.50
N THR A 285 -5.88 -6.75 21.97
CA THR A 285 -6.40 -7.28 23.24
C THR A 285 -6.61 -8.78 23.19
N ALA A 286 -7.13 -9.32 22.08
CA ALA A 286 -7.30 -10.77 21.89
C ALA A 286 -5.99 -11.57 21.85
N THR A 287 -4.86 -10.93 21.55
CA THR A 287 -3.53 -11.59 21.55
C THR A 287 -2.78 -11.46 22.87
N ALA A 288 -3.28 -10.64 23.81
CA ALA A 288 -2.69 -10.44 25.13
C ALA A 288 -3.26 -11.38 26.20
N ASP A 289 -4.44 -11.98 25.94
CA ASP A 289 -5.09 -13.03 26.73
C ASP A 289 -4.63 -14.43 26.25
#